data_04aa4814a4f38b5a48f672715bf1ef7e
#
_entry.id   04aa4814a4f38b5a48f672715bf1ef7e
#
_cell.length_a   1.000
_cell.length_b   1.000
_cell.length_c   1.000
_cell.angle_alpha   90.00
_cell.angle_beta   90.00
_cell.angle_gamma   90.00
#
_symmetry.space_group_name_H-M   'P 1'
#
loop_
_entity.id
_entity.type
_entity.pdbx_description
1 polymer ?
#
loop_
_entity_poly.entity_id
_entity_poly.type
_entity_poly.pdbx_seq_one_letter_code
_entity_poly.pdbx_strand_id
1 'polypeptide(L)'
;VLRQLLKGKRFLLDIIILLFIWAFLLTFFKPSLLLLKTRTAGGDTASHYYTAQYLRDVLLPQGKIMGWLRANYAGFPLFYHYFPLTFLLMALLSYVIPLEISFKLVTVLGTFLLPLCVYIMFRVMEYEDPVPILGGIFSLAFLFNERNSMWGGNIPSTLAGEFSFSFSLAVFVVLIGTLYRGMSENKYVIFNAALFFLMGFSHGYTLVFLAFLSFFFLFSRNIVRNIWYMFRVYALGSMFLAFWFLPFVANLPYVVPFHMIWHFHSVWEIFPPILIPFFALSVLAILFNRRDQRTYYFGFALGIGVVFYFLGPRLGLVDIRFLTFLQFLLAIFGATALQDISKNIRLPQLIPVIALLAMLLWVNINTGYIKSWIAWNYSGFEQKDTWPQVKKLFDYLRKTDDGGRAVYENSVKYEALGTQRIFESLRMFAGRDTLEGLYMQSSITGPYAFYIQSEISKDVSAPFWSYPVSPFNLKNGAQHLNMFNVTQFIVRSDKVRNAIRGMPEYQFEKRFGELDVYRVANTDRHYVVPARYAPVRFTKKDWKMSFYNWFKVPRLQEVPVVTRQGKGRDRVSNTKPVMPLRRPRFPCPCPGTGSRKKWEMRLLNSRQI
;
A
#
# COMPACT_ATOMS: atom_id res chain seq x y z
N VAL A 1 15.62 -23.07 16.64
CA VAL A 1 16.08 -21.74 16.23
C VAL A 1 17.03 -21.17 17.28
N LEU A 2 16.59 -20.97 18.57
CA LEU A 2 17.43 -20.35 19.61
C LEU A 2 18.79 -21.07 19.81
N ARG A 3 18.80 -22.42 19.88
CA ARG A 3 20.04 -23.19 19.99
C ARG A 3 20.99 -23.02 18.81
N GLN A 4 20.48 -22.76 17.60
CA GLN A 4 21.29 -22.54 16.40
C GLN A 4 21.87 -21.12 16.37
N LEU A 5 21.13 -20.13 16.87
CA LEU A 5 21.61 -18.76 17.02
C LEU A 5 22.78 -18.66 18.00
N LEU A 6 22.74 -19.43 19.10
CA LEU A 6 23.75 -19.40 20.17
C LEU A 6 25.03 -20.20 19.88
N LYS A 7 25.09 -21.01 18.83
CA LYS A 7 26.23 -21.91 18.53
C LYS A 7 27.45 -21.24 17.89
N GLY A 8 27.33 -19.97 17.45
CA GLY A 8 28.43 -19.30 16.74
C GLY A 8 29.59 -18.90 17.67
N LYS A 9 30.82 -19.24 17.32
CA LYS A 9 32.03 -18.75 18.03
C LYS A 9 32.15 -17.20 18.03
N ARG A 10 31.35 -16.49 17.24
CA ARG A 10 31.37 -15.05 17.04
C ARG A 10 30.05 -14.38 17.42
N PHE A 11 29.16 -15.08 18.08
CA PHE A 11 27.82 -14.61 18.42
C PHE A 11 27.80 -13.20 19.07
N LEU A 12 28.75 -12.94 19.97
CA LEU A 12 28.86 -11.63 20.62
C LEU A 12 29.21 -10.52 19.60
N LEU A 13 30.14 -10.77 18.67
CA LEU A 13 30.50 -9.83 17.62
C LEU A 13 29.29 -9.55 16.70
N ASP A 14 28.55 -10.58 16.34
CA ASP A 14 27.36 -10.44 15.51
C ASP A 14 26.30 -9.56 16.18
N ILE A 15 26.07 -9.74 17.50
CA ILE A 15 25.17 -8.88 18.27
C ILE A 15 25.66 -7.42 18.26
N ILE A 16 26.95 -7.20 18.51
CA ILE A 16 27.53 -5.86 18.48
C ILE A 16 27.29 -5.20 17.12
N ILE A 17 27.53 -5.92 16.02
CA ILE A 17 27.31 -5.40 14.67
C ILE A 17 25.83 -5.10 14.43
N LEU A 18 24.89 -5.95 14.85
CA LEU A 18 23.45 -5.68 14.75
C LEU A 18 23.03 -4.44 15.55
N LEU A 19 23.61 -4.26 16.74
CA LEU A 19 23.37 -3.05 17.53
C LEU A 19 23.92 -1.79 16.83
N PHE A 20 25.08 -1.87 16.18
CA PHE A 20 25.62 -0.78 15.37
C PHE A 20 24.73 -0.49 14.14
N ILE A 21 24.18 -1.51 13.48
CA ILE A 21 23.19 -1.32 12.40
C ILE A 21 21.97 -0.57 12.93
N TRP A 22 21.42 -0.95 14.07
CA TRP A 22 20.28 -0.25 14.67
C TRP A 22 20.64 1.17 15.11
N ALA A 23 21.80 1.37 15.71
CA ALA A 23 22.29 2.72 16.03
C ALA A 23 22.41 3.59 14.77
N PHE A 24 22.91 3.03 13.66
CA PHE A 24 22.97 3.73 12.38
C PHE A 24 21.58 4.09 11.85
N LEU A 25 20.63 3.17 11.88
CA LEU A 25 19.23 3.46 11.50
C LEU A 25 18.64 4.58 12.36
N LEU A 26 18.94 4.62 13.65
CA LEU A 26 18.50 5.68 14.58
C LEU A 26 19.15 7.05 14.28
N THR A 27 20.26 7.12 13.54
CA THR A 27 20.79 8.41 13.07
C THR A 27 19.90 9.05 12.01
N PHE A 28 19.14 8.24 11.28
CA PHE A 28 18.13 8.66 10.31
C PHE A 28 16.75 8.85 10.96
N PHE A 29 16.23 7.80 11.62
CA PHE A 29 14.96 7.81 12.33
C PHE A 29 15.12 8.33 13.77
N LYS A 30 15.58 9.55 13.92
CA LYS A 30 15.91 10.15 15.22
C LYS A 30 14.82 9.86 16.27
N PRO A 31 15.19 9.37 17.48
CA PRO A 31 14.21 9.12 18.55
C PRO A 31 13.34 10.35 18.87
N SER A 32 13.89 11.56 18.77
CA SER A 32 13.16 12.81 18.94
C SER A 32 12.00 12.99 17.93
N LEU A 33 12.10 12.43 16.71
CA LEU A 33 11.03 12.45 15.72
C LEU A 33 10.00 11.34 15.98
N LEU A 34 10.48 10.13 16.31
CA LEU A 34 9.61 8.98 16.55
C LEU A 34 8.75 9.16 17.81
N LEU A 35 9.28 9.81 18.84
CA LEU A 35 8.60 10.05 20.12
C LEU A 35 7.81 11.38 20.16
N LEU A 36 7.86 12.17 19.07
CA LEU A 36 7.10 13.41 18.97
C LEU A 36 5.60 13.12 18.82
N LYS A 37 4.76 13.76 19.65
CA LYS A 37 3.29 13.60 19.64
C LYS A 37 2.65 14.44 18.51
N THR A 38 2.95 14.07 17.26
CA THR A 38 2.39 14.71 16.07
C THR A 38 1.90 13.64 15.09
N ARG A 39 0.85 13.96 14.32
CA ARG A 39 0.31 13.06 13.29
C ARG A 39 1.22 13.07 12.08
N THR A 40 1.64 11.88 11.62
CA THR A 40 2.56 11.75 10.49
C THR A 40 2.00 12.39 9.22
N ALA A 41 2.89 13.10 8.52
CA ALA A 41 2.66 13.66 7.19
C ALA A 41 3.32 12.78 6.12
N GLY A 42 3.24 13.18 4.86
CA GLY A 42 3.89 12.54 3.71
C GLY A 42 3.18 11.29 3.20
N GLY A 43 3.22 11.08 1.89
CA GLY A 43 2.64 9.92 1.22
C GLY A 43 1.22 9.57 1.68
N ASP A 44 0.98 8.30 1.91
CA ASP A 44 -0.30 7.75 2.35
C ASP A 44 -0.48 7.73 3.88
N THR A 45 0.53 8.20 4.65
CA THR A 45 0.59 7.99 6.11
C THR A 45 -0.54 8.67 6.88
N ALA A 46 -1.05 9.82 6.40
CA ALA A 46 -2.19 10.49 7.02
C ALA A 46 -3.49 9.67 6.96
N SER A 47 -3.78 9.09 5.79
CA SER A 47 -4.94 8.21 5.59
C SER A 47 -4.79 6.92 6.40
N HIS A 48 -3.59 6.38 6.47
CA HIS A 48 -3.29 5.23 7.32
C HIS A 48 -3.40 5.54 8.82
N TYR A 49 -2.99 6.74 9.25
CA TYR A 49 -3.14 7.15 10.64
C TYR A 49 -4.62 7.19 11.05
N TYR A 50 -5.47 7.80 10.21
CA TYR A 50 -6.91 7.79 10.47
C TYR A 50 -7.49 6.36 10.50
N THR A 51 -7.00 5.47 9.64
CA THR A 51 -7.40 4.05 9.64
C THR A 51 -7.06 3.37 10.98
N ALA A 52 -5.86 3.59 11.52
CA ALA A 52 -5.47 3.07 12.84
C ALA A 52 -6.32 3.66 13.96
N GLN A 53 -6.60 4.96 13.90
CA GLN A 53 -7.48 5.64 14.85
C GLN A 53 -8.91 5.07 14.82
N TYR A 54 -9.47 4.88 13.62
CA TYR A 54 -10.82 4.31 13.46
C TYR A 54 -10.90 2.87 13.97
N LEU A 55 -9.87 2.07 13.72
CA LEU A 55 -9.78 0.72 14.28
C LEU A 55 -9.82 0.76 15.80
N ARG A 56 -8.99 1.60 16.44
CA ARG A 56 -8.91 1.74 17.90
C ARG A 56 -10.21 2.25 18.51
N ASP A 57 -10.76 3.33 17.96
CA ASP A 57 -11.82 4.12 18.60
C ASP A 57 -13.23 3.60 18.25
N VAL A 58 -13.39 2.89 17.14
CA VAL A 58 -14.71 2.47 16.65
C VAL A 58 -14.84 0.96 16.53
N LEU A 59 -13.89 0.28 15.86
CA LEU A 59 -14.06 -1.14 15.57
C LEU A 59 -13.72 -2.03 16.77
N LEU A 60 -12.58 -1.82 17.41
CA LEU A 60 -12.15 -2.65 18.57
C LEU A 60 -13.12 -2.56 19.76
N PRO A 61 -13.69 -1.41 20.13
CA PRO A 61 -14.71 -1.35 21.18
C PRO A 61 -15.97 -2.15 20.85
N GLN A 62 -16.24 -2.42 19.58
CA GLN A 62 -17.34 -3.28 19.12
C GLN A 62 -16.92 -4.77 18.98
N GLY A 63 -15.72 -5.15 19.39
CA GLY A 63 -15.17 -6.49 19.18
C GLY A 63 -14.89 -6.84 17.72
N LYS A 64 -14.70 -5.85 16.85
CA LYS A 64 -14.51 -6.03 15.40
C LYS A 64 -13.12 -5.56 14.97
N ILE A 65 -12.54 -6.21 13.97
CA ILE A 65 -11.33 -5.76 13.28
C ILE A 65 -11.61 -5.33 11.83
N MET A 66 -12.79 -5.64 11.33
CA MET A 66 -13.29 -5.27 10.00
C MET A 66 -14.63 -4.56 10.16
N GLY A 67 -14.93 -3.57 9.33
CA GLY A 67 -16.20 -2.86 9.42
C GLY A 67 -16.42 -1.85 8.30
N TRP A 68 -17.47 -1.06 8.42
CA TRP A 68 -17.84 -0.05 7.44
C TRP A 68 -17.27 1.30 7.84
N LEU A 69 -16.40 1.88 7.00
CA LEU A 69 -15.87 3.23 7.15
C LEU A 69 -16.59 4.18 6.19
N ARG A 70 -17.31 5.17 6.73
CA ARG A 70 -18.09 6.13 5.91
C ARG A 70 -17.29 7.36 5.46
N ALA A 71 -16.11 7.59 5.98
CA ALA A 71 -15.35 8.82 5.78
C ALA A 71 -14.99 9.13 4.32
N ASN A 72 -14.80 8.11 3.49
CA ASN A 72 -14.36 8.22 2.10
C ASN A 72 -15.28 7.38 1.21
N TYR A 73 -15.32 7.65 -0.10
CA TYR A 73 -16.01 6.87 -1.14
C TYR A 73 -17.51 6.63 -0.89
N ALA A 74 -18.18 7.51 -0.16
CA ALA A 74 -19.56 7.28 0.31
C ALA A 74 -19.70 6.04 1.23
N GLY A 75 -18.61 5.57 1.76
CA GLY A 75 -18.46 4.39 2.62
C GLY A 75 -17.88 3.17 1.90
N PHE A 76 -17.05 2.41 2.61
CA PHE A 76 -16.45 1.19 2.10
C PHE A 76 -16.12 0.20 3.23
N PRO A 77 -15.96 -1.11 2.90
CA PRO A 77 -15.69 -2.16 3.87
C PRO A 77 -14.20 -2.16 4.27
N LEU A 78 -13.86 -1.40 5.31
CA LEU A 78 -12.51 -1.29 5.83
C LEU A 78 -12.00 -2.64 6.34
N PHE A 79 -10.78 -3.01 5.99
CA PHE A 79 -10.08 -4.25 6.29
C PHE A 79 -10.69 -5.54 5.70
N TYR A 80 -11.77 -5.47 4.92
CA TYR A 80 -12.18 -6.62 4.13
C TYR A 80 -11.23 -6.89 2.96
N HIS A 81 -10.65 -5.82 2.38
CA HIS A 81 -9.75 -5.93 1.22
C HIS A 81 -8.40 -5.22 1.45
N TYR A 82 -8.02 -5.06 2.72
CA TYR A 82 -6.73 -4.54 3.14
C TYR A 82 -6.24 -5.26 4.40
N PHE A 83 -4.93 -5.26 4.63
CA PHE A 83 -4.27 -6.09 5.64
C PHE A 83 -4.27 -5.40 7.01
N PRO A 84 -4.90 -5.96 8.05
CA PRO A 84 -5.12 -5.24 9.30
C PRO A 84 -4.01 -5.37 10.34
N LEU A 85 -3.03 -6.29 10.21
CA LEU A 85 -2.12 -6.62 11.31
C LEU A 85 -1.32 -5.42 11.83
N THR A 86 -0.70 -4.63 10.97
CA THR A 86 0.10 -3.47 11.39
C THR A 86 -0.76 -2.41 12.08
N PHE A 87 -1.98 -2.18 11.60
CA PHE A 87 -2.95 -1.27 12.23
C PHE A 87 -3.42 -1.79 13.58
N LEU A 88 -3.59 -3.12 13.71
CA LEU A 88 -3.92 -3.75 14.97
C LEU A 88 -2.78 -3.58 15.99
N LEU A 89 -1.52 -3.76 15.57
CA LEU A 89 -0.36 -3.48 16.41
C LEU A 89 -0.33 -2.00 16.87
N MET A 90 -0.60 -1.05 15.95
CA MET A 90 -0.70 0.37 16.29
C MET A 90 -1.80 0.63 17.32
N ALA A 91 -2.99 0.10 17.07
CA ALA A 91 -4.13 0.28 17.95
C ALA A 91 -3.90 -0.34 19.35
N LEU A 92 -3.39 -1.57 19.40
CA LEU A 92 -3.12 -2.25 20.68
C LEU A 92 -2.01 -1.54 21.49
N LEU A 93 -0.91 -1.17 20.83
CA LEU A 93 0.17 -0.44 21.48
C LEU A 93 -0.31 0.94 21.98
N SER A 94 -1.29 1.54 21.30
CA SER A 94 -1.82 2.85 21.66
C SER A 94 -2.64 2.86 22.97
N TYR A 95 -2.96 1.71 23.56
CA TYR A 95 -3.51 1.64 24.91
C TYR A 95 -2.46 1.87 26.02
N VAL A 96 -1.17 1.80 25.66
CA VAL A 96 -0.05 2.02 26.60
C VAL A 96 0.66 3.34 26.34
N ILE A 97 0.82 3.73 25.06
CA ILE A 97 1.50 4.98 24.65
C ILE A 97 0.60 5.76 23.68
N PRO A 98 0.80 7.09 23.50
CA PRO A 98 0.00 7.86 22.53
C PRO A 98 -0.02 7.26 21.12
N LEU A 99 -1.17 7.30 20.43
CA LEU A 99 -1.32 6.71 19.09
C LEU A 99 -0.32 7.30 18.08
N GLU A 100 0.00 8.58 18.21
CA GLU A 100 1.00 9.27 17.37
C GLU A 100 2.37 8.58 17.45
N ILE A 101 2.78 8.18 18.64
CA ILE A 101 4.04 7.48 18.88
C ILE A 101 3.91 6.02 18.43
N SER A 102 2.84 5.34 18.85
CA SER A 102 2.57 3.95 18.46
C SER A 102 2.58 3.78 16.94
N PHE A 103 1.91 4.68 16.23
CA PHE A 103 1.86 4.67 14.76
C PHE A 103 3.28 4.77 14.17
N LYS A 104 4.08 5.75 14.62
CA LYS A 104 5.44 5.96 14.14
C LYS A 104 6.33 4.74 14.38
N LEU A 105 6.30 4.17 15.58
CA LEU A 105 7.11 3.00 15.95
C LEU A 105 6.75 1.78 15.10
N VAL A 106 5.46 1.52 14.86
CA VAL A 106 5.04 0.38 14.06
C VAL A 106 5.34 0.57 12.58
N THR A 107 5.26 1.81 12.05
CA THR A 107 5.63 2.07 10.64
C THR A 107 7.09 1.74 10.34
N VAL A 108 8.01 1.95 11.28
CA VAL A 108 9.44 1.66 11.08
C VAL A 108 9.84 0.24 11.48
N LEU A 109 8.94 -0.52 12.09
CA LEU A 109 9.25 -1.83 12.68
C LEU A 109 9.85 -2.80 11.65
N GLY A 110 9.28 -2.89 10.44
CA GLY A 110 9.80 -3.75 9.37
C GLY A 110 11.22 -3.37 8.95
N THR A 111 11.52 -2.07 8.87
CA THR A 111 12.86 -1.55 8.54
C THR A 111 13.90 -1.96 9.57
N PHE A 112 13.58 -1.84 10.87
CA PHE A 112 14.51 -2.22 11.94
C PHE A 112 14.66 -3.74 12.10
N LEU A 113 13.60 -4.51 11.83
CA LEU A 113 13.64 -5.96 11.91
C LEU A 113 14.39 -6.61 10.75
N LEU A 114 14.39 -6.02 9.56
CA LEU A 114 14.88 -6.68 8.34
C LEU A 114 16.33 -7.19 8.46
N PRO A 115 17.33 -6.41 8.93
CA PRO A 115 18.71 -6.91 9.07
C PRO A 115 18.83 -8.10 10.04
N LEU A 116 18.09 -8.06 11.15
CA LEU A 116 18.03 -9.16 12.11
C LEU A 116 17.35 -10.40 11.50
N CYS A 117 16.27 -10.22 10.76
CA CYS A 117 15.56 -11.33 10.10
C CYS A 117 16.42 -12.01 9.04
N VAL A 118 17.22 -11.24 8.28
CA VAL A 118 18.21 -11.79 7.34
C VAL A 118 19.29 -12.59 8.06
N TYR A 119 19.83 -12.04 9.15
CA TYR A 119 20.78 -12.77 9.99
C TYR A 119 20.21 -14.11 10.49
N ILE A 120 18.99 -14.09 11.02
CA ILE A 120 18.28 -15.30 11.50
C ILE A 120 18.08 -16.30 10.36
N MET A 121 17.64 -15.85 9.18
CA MET A 121 17.45 -16.71 8.00
C MET A 121 18.71 -17.48 7.65
N PHE A 122 19.84 -16.80 7.47
CA PHE A 122 21.09 -17.45 7.11
C PHE A 122 21.61 -18.38 8.22
N ARG A 123 21.44 -18.00 9.51
CA ARG A 123 21.77 -18.89 10.64
C ARG A 123 20.94 -20.17 10.64
N VAL A 124 19.64 -20.05 10.41
CA VAL A 124 18.72 -21.20 10.38
C VAL A 124 19.01 -22.10 9.18
N MET A 125 19.40 -21.53 8.04
CA MET A 125 19.83 -22.27 6.84
C MET A 125 21.23 -22.86 6.98
N GLU A 126 21.90 -22.72 8.14
CA GLU A 126 23.24 -23.24 8.43
C GLU A 126 24.33 -22.74 7.49
N TYR A 127 24.28 -21.47 7.12
CA TYR A 127 25.44 -20.85 6.51
C TYR A 127 26.53 -20.60 7.56
N GLU A 128 27.77 -20.77 7.15
CA GLU A 128 28.95 -20.57 8.01
C GLU A 128 29.23 -19.08 8.21
N ASP A 129 29.92 -18.75 9.30
CA ASP A 129 30.42 -17.38 9.52
C ASP A 129 31.44 -17.01 8.41
N PRO A 130 31.37 -15.74 7.89
CA PRO A 130 30.60 -14.59 8.39
C PRO A 130 29.29 -14.34 7.62
N VAL A 131 28.78 -15.26 6.80
CA VAL A 131 27.64 -15.06 5.89
C VAL A 131 26.39 -14.49 6.60
N PRO A 132 25.94 -15.02 7.76
CA PRO A 132 24.74 -14.54 8.40
C PRO A 132 24.79 -13.04 8.71
N ILE A 133 25.88 -12.57 9.31
CA ILE A 133 26.00 -11.16 9.67
C ILE A 133 26.25 -10.27 8.44
N LEU A 134 26.98 -10.77 7.43
CA LEU A 134 27.16 -10.05 6.16
C LEU A 134 25.82 -9.86 5.43
N GLY A 135 24.94 -10.86 5.44
CA GLY A 135 23.59 -10.73 4.89
C GLY A 135 22.79 -9.61 5.58
N GLY A 136 22.87 -9.56 6.92
CA GLY A 136 22.28 -8.45 7.70
C GLY A 136 22.84 -7.08 7.30
N ILE A 137 24.16 -6.97 7.15
CA ILE A 137 24.83 -5.73 6.68
C ILE A 137 24.38 -5.38 5.27
N PHE A 138 24.36 -6.34 4.33
CA PHE A 138 24.03 -6.10 2.92
C PHE A 138 22.56 -5.73 2.71
N SER A 139 21.67 -6.11 3.62
CA SER A 139 20.27 -5.65 3.60
C SER A 139 20.13 -4.14 3.70
N LEU A 140 21.14 -3.41 4.23
CA LEU A 140 21.15 -1.94 4.26
C LEU A 140 21.18 -1.34 2.86
N ALA A 141 21.89 -1.95 1.90
CA ALA A 141 21.88 -1.47 0.52
C ALA A 141 20.47 -1.47 -0.09
N PHE A 142 19.67 -2.50 0.21
CA PHE A 142 18.27 -2.55 -0.19
C PHE A 142 17.42 -1.52 0.58
N LEU A 143 17.58 -1.44 1.90
CA LEU A 143 16.81 -0.48 2.72
C LEU A 143 17.01 0.96 2.28
N PHE A 144 18.24 1.34 1.94
CA PHE A 144 18.61 2.70 1.54
C PHE A 144 18.55 2.96 0.04
N ASN A 145 17.93 2.08 -0.75
CA ASN A 145 17.69 2.33 -2.15
C ASN A 145 16.65 3.43 -2.34
N GLU A 146 17.10 4.64 -2.67
CA GLU A 146 16.23 5.83 -2.85
C GLU A 146 15.44 5.83 -4.15
N ARG A 147 15.84 5.09 -5.17
CA ARG A 147 15.26 5.18 -6.51
C ARG A 147 13.87 4.54 -6.66
N ASN A 148 13.51 3.65 -5.74
CA ASN A 148 12.32 2.82 -5.88
C ASN A 148 11.38 3.02 -4.69
N SER A 149 10.69 4.16 -4.63
CA SER A 149 9.90 4.59 -3.48
C SER A 149 8.52 3.95 -3.34
N MET A 150 8.01 3.25 -4.36
CA MET A 150 6.66 2.67 -4.33
C MET A 150 6.67 1.14 -4.56
N TRP A 151 7.83 0.53 -4.50
CA TRP A 151 7.98 -0.89 -4.84
C TRP A 151 7.72 -1.81 -3.65
N GLY A 152 7.99 -1.35 -2.43
CA GLY A 152 7.80 -2.03 -1.17
C GLY A 152 9.11 -2.45 -0.50
N GLY A 153 9.10 -2.54 0.82
CA GLY A 153 10.14 -3.12 1.65
C GLY A 153 11.32 -2.23 2.03
N ASN A 154 11.73 -1.27 1.20
CA ASN A 154 12.79 -0.32 1.49
C ASN A 154 12.29 0.90 2.29
N ILE A 155 13.20 1.76 2.75
CA ILE A 155 12.85 2.96 3.54
C ILE A 155 11.95 3.91 2.75
N PRO A 156 12.26 4.31 1.49
CA PRO A 156 11.38 5.17 0.71
C PRO A 156 9.96 4.64 0.54
N SER A 157 9.80 3.35 0.29
CA SER A 157 8.47 2.73 0.19
C SER A 157 7.74 2.73 1.54
N THR A 158 8.46 2.51 2.65
CA THR A 158 7.92 2.62 4.01
C THR A 158 7.41 4.04 4.29
N LEU A 159 8.18 5.07 3.88
CA LEU A 159 7.80 6.48 4.02
C LEU A 159 6.62 6.88 3.13
N ALA A 160 6.50 6.26 1.95
CA ALA A 160 5.35 6.44 1.08
C ALA A 160 4.04 5.84 1.65
N GLY A 161 4.13 4.91 2.62
CA GLY A 161 2.98 4.26 3.27
C GLY A 161 2.97 2.73 3.20
N GLU A 162 3.96 2.09 2.55
CA GLU A 162 4.03 0.64 2.35
C GLU A 162 4.64 -0.12 3.55
N PHE A 163 4.49 0.42 4.76
CA PHE A 163 5.07 -0.16 5.98
C PHE A 163 4.55 -1.58 6.29
N SER A 164 3.31 -1.88 5.91
CA SER A 164 2.75 -3.24 6.03
C SER A 164 3.51 -4.25 5.17
N PHE A 165 3.94 -3.85 3.97
CA PHE A 165 4.81 -4.67 3.13
C PHE A 165 6.19 -4.85 3.78
N SER A 166 6.79 -3.78 4.31
CA SER A 166 8.11 -3.83 4.96
C SER A 166 8.12 -4.78 6.16
N PHE A 167 7.07 -4.76 6.99
CA PHE A 167 6.91 -5.72 8.08
C PHE A 167 6.73 -7.16 7.57
N SER A 168 5.85 -7.35 6.58
CA SER A 168 5.60 -8.66 5.97
C SER A 168 6.86 -9.25 5.32
N LEU A 169 7.70 -8.42 4.68
CA LEU A 169 8.99 -8.84 4.10
C LEU A 169 9.96 -9.34 5.19
N ALA A 170 10.06 -8.65 6.32
CA ALA A 170 10.90 -9.08 7.44
C ALA A 170 10.47 -10.47 7.97
N VAL A 171 9.15 -10.69 8.14
CA VAL A 171 8.61 -12.00 8.54
C VAL A 171 8.83 -13.05 7.46
N PHE A 172 8.62 -12.71 6.18
CA PHE A 172 8.87 -13.58 5.02
C PHE A 172 10.30 -14.12 5.01
N VAL A 173 11.28 -13.27 5.28
CA VAL A 173 12.70 -13.66 5.29
C VAL A 173 12.97 -14.75 6.33
N VAL A 174 12.45 -14.63 7.54
CA VAL A 174 12.56 -15.67 8.55
C VAL A 174 11.84 -16.95 8.10
N LEU A 175 10.65 -16.81 7.53
CA LEU A 175 9.83 -17.95 7.10
C LEU A 175 10.51 -18.75 5.99
N ILE A 176 11.11 -18.13 4.98
CA ILE A 176 11.79 -18.87 3.91
C ILE A 176 12.99 -19.69 4.42
N GLY A 177 13.74 -19.16 5.40
CA GLY A 177 14.83 -19.88 6.04
C GLY A 177 14.33 -21.05 6.89
N THR A 178 13.34 -20.80 7.75
CA THR A 178 12.78 -21.83 8.64
C THR A 178 11.96 -22.87 7.88
N LEU A 179 11.35 -22.52 6.75
CA LEU A 179 10.65 -23.43 5.85
C LEU A 179 11.66 -24.37 5.17
N TYR A 180 12.76 -23.81 4.63
CA TYR A 180 13.84 -24.61 4.02
C TYR A 180 14.40 -25.62 5.01
N ARG A 181 14.73 -25.20 6.23
CA ARG A 181 15.24 -26.08 7.29
C ARG A 181 14.18 -27.07 7.78
N GLY A 182 12.98 -26.59 8.01
CA GLY A 182 11.85 -27.41 8.47
C GLY A 182 11.49 -28.52 7.50
N MET A 183 11.62 -28.26 6.20
CA MET A 183 11.40 -29.24 5.13
C MET A 183 12.39 -30.41 5.22
N SER A 184 13.68 -30.13 5.49
CA SER A 184 14.70 -31.17 5.62
C SER A 184 14.57 -31.98 6.91
N GLU A 185 14.26 -31.35 8.04
CA GLU A 185 14.19 -31.96 9.37
C GLU A 185 12.80 -32.41 9.80
N ASN A 186 11.75 -32.07 9.05
CA ASN A 186 10.33 -32.26 9.43
C ASN A 186 9.96 -31.60 10.77
N LYS A 187 10.53 -30.40 11.03
CA LYS A 187 10.36 -29.61 12.26
C LYS A 187 9.72 -28.24 11.94
N TYR A 188 9.44 -27.45 12.95
CA TYR A 188 8.97 -26.06 12.86
C TYR A 188 7.58 -25.86 12.21
N VAL A 189 6.71 -26.87 12.13
CA VAL A 189 5.40 -26.75 11.47
C VAL A 189 4.56 -25.62 12.08
N ILE A 190 4.39 -25.62 13.42
CA ILE A 190 3.58 -24.61 14.12
C ILE A 190 4.23 -23.22 14.00
N PHE A 191 5.55 -23.14 14.14
CA PHE A 191 6.29 -21.88 14.02
C PHE A 191 6.15 -21.29 12.61
N ASN A 192 6.33 -22.11 11.56
CA ASN A 192 6.14 -21.68 10.18
C ASN A 192 4.69 -21.31 9.87
N ALA A 193 3.70 -22.01 10.45
CA ALA A 193 2.30 -21.64 10.33
C ALA A 193 1.99 -20.30 10.99
N ALA A 194 2.59 -20.01 12.14
CA ALA A 194 2.47 -18.70 12.80
C ALA A 194 3.13 -17.58 11.98
N LEU A 195 4.33 -17.81 11.41
CA LEU A 195 4.96 -16.85 10.51
C LEU A 195 4.15 -16.64 9.22
N PHE A 196 3.58 -17.70 8.65
CA PHE A 196 2.67 -17.61 7.51
C PHE A 196 1.46 -16.73 7.83
N PHE A 197 0.84 -16.94 8.99
CA PHE A 197 -0.26 -16.10 9.47
C PHE A 197 0.15 -14.63 9.59
N LEU A 198 1.23 -14.33 10.32
CA LEU A 198 1.70 -12.96 10.53
C LEU A 198 2.03 -12.27 9.21
N MET A 199 2.71 -12.97 8.31
CA MET A 199 3.07 -12.48 6.99
C MET A 199 1.81 -12.19 6.16
N GLY A 200 0.88 -13.15 6.05
CA GLY A 200 -0.33 -13.02 5.24
C GLY A 200 -1.33 -12.01 5.79
N PHE A 201 -1.40 -11.86 7.10
CA PHE A 201 -2.24 -10.86 7.75
C PHE A 201 -1.66 -9.44 7.67
N SER A 202 -0.38 -9.32 7.25
CA SER A 202 0.31 -8.05 7.00
C SER A 202 0.28 -7.62 5.54
N HIS A 203 0.53 -8.55 4.58
CA HIS A 203 0.56 -8.18 3.15
C HIS A 203 0.46 -9.40 2.22
N GLY A 204 -0.30 -9.27 1.11
CA GLY A 204 -0.60 -10.38 0.19
C GLY A 204 0.50 -10.74 -0.80
N TYR A 205 1.36 -9.79 -1.24
CA TYR A 205 2.40 -10.08 -2.22
C TYR A 205 3.45 -11.08 -1.71
N THR A 206 3.76 -11.04 -0.43
CA THR A 206 4.64 -12.02 0.22
C THR A 206 4.04 -13.42 0.25
N LEU A 207 2.70 -13.54 0.45
CA LEU A 207 1.99 -14.82 0.33
C LEU A 207 2.07 -15.39 -1.09
N VAL A 208 1.80 -14.56 -2.09
CA VAL A 208 1.87 -14.97 -3.50
C VAL A 208 3.29 -15.45 -3.82
N PHE A 209 4.30 -14.68 -3.45
CA PHE A 209 5.70 -15.05 -3.70
C PHE A 209 6.08 -16.34 -3.00
N LEU A 210 5.70 -16.51 -1.72
CA LEU A 210 5.96 -17.74 -0.96
C LEU A 210 5.29 -18.96 -1.59
N ALA A 211 4.05 -18.83 -2.03
CA ALA A 211 3.31 -19.94 -2.65
C ALA A 211 4.06 -20.50 -3.86
N PHE A 212 4.58 -19.62 -4.73
CA PHE A 212 5.36 -20.05 -5.89
C PHE A 212 6.78 -20.50 -5.52
N LEU A 213 7.42 -19.88 -4.54
CA LEU A 213 8.74 -20.33 -4.03
C LEU A 213 8.67 -21.76 -3.48
N SER A 214 7.55 -22.15 -2.90
CA SER A 214 7.34 -23.48 -2.36
C SER A 214 7.37 -24.59 -3.41
N PHE A 215 7.15 -24.28 -4.70
CA PHE A 215 7.30 -25.24 -5.79
C PHE A 215 8.74 -25.75 -5.94
N PHE A 216 9.75 -25.03 -5.45
CA PHE A 216 11.13 -25.52 -5.38
C PHE A 216 11.22 -26.90 -4.72
N PHE A 217 10.45 -27.13 -3.68
CA PHE A 217 10.50 -28.38 -2.90
C PHE A 217 9.86 -29.58 -3.62
N LEU A 218 9.15 -29.34 -4.73
CA LEU A 218 8.62 -30.40 -5.59
C LEU A 218 9.70 -31.04 -6.47
N PHE A 219 10.83 -30.37 -6.68
CA PHE A 219 11.97 -30.91 -7.45
C PHE A 219 12.91 -31.78 -6.61
N SER A 220 12.51 -32.17 -5.40
CA SER A 220 13.33 -32.99 -4.51
C SER A 220 12.95 -34.47 -4.59
N ARG A 221 13.89 -35.36 -4.24
CA ARG A 221 13.67 -36.83 -4.20
C ARG A 221 12.56 -37.23 -3.20
N ASN A 222 12.28 -36.41 -2.18
CA ASN A 222 11.30 -36.68 -1.12
C ASN A 222 9.99 -35.90 -1.31
N ILE A 223 9.49 -35.86 -2.54
CA ILE A 223 8.34 -35.02 -2.93
C ILE A 223 7.09 -35.24 -2.05
N VAL A 224 6.71 -36.48 -1.73
CA VAL A 224 5.53 -36.78 -0.91
C VAL A 224 5.66 -36.22 0.50
N ARG A 225 6.84 -36.40 1.13
CA ARG A 225 7.13 -35.84 2.45
C ARG A 225 7.06 -34.33 2.43
N ASN A 226 7.60 -33.70 1.40
CA ASN A 226 7.62 -32.24 1.27
C ASN A 226 6.23 -31.68 1.02
N ILE A 227 5.41 -32.32 0.18
CA ILE A 227 4.02 -31.93 -0.02
C ILE A 227 3.24 -32.02 1.31
N TRP A 228 3.43 -33.11 2.07
CA TRP A 228 2.76 -33.29 3.35
C TRP A 228 3.19 -32.27 4.40
N TYR A 229 4.49 -31.91 4.40
CA TYR A 229 5.02 -30.86 5.27
C TYR A 229 4.40 -29.49 4.91
N MET A 230 4.44 -29.11 3.63
CA MET A 230 3.82 -27.85 3.15
C MET A 230 2.34 -27.82 3.46
N PHE A 231 1.62 -28.92 3.22
CA PHE A 231 0.19 -29.01 3.53
C PHE A 231 -0.07 -28.71 5.01
N ARG A 232 0.68 -29.30 5.93
CA ARG A 232 0.52 -29.03 7.38
C ARG A 232 0.77 -27.56 7.73
N VAL A 233 1.83 -26.96 7.20
CA VAL A 233 2.16 -25.56 7.45
C VAL A 233 1.08 -24.64 6.90
N TYR A 234 0.68 -24.84 5.65
CA TYR A 234 -0.28 -23.95 4.99
C TYR A 234 -1.71 -24.16 5.48
N ALA A 235 -2.14 -25.40 5.75
CA ALA A 235 -3.44 -25.65 6.32
C ALA A 235 -3.59 -25.01 7.70
N LEU A 236 -2.60 -25.20 8.58
CA LEU A 236 -2.60 -24.59 9.91
C LEU A 236 -2.51 -23.06 9.85
N GLY A 237 -1.61 -22.51 9.03
CA GLY A 237 -1.48 -21.08 8.85
C GLY A 237 -2.71 -20.42 8.22
N SER A 238 -3.34 -21.10 7.23
CA SER A 238 -4.60 -20.66 6.66
C SER A 238 -5.76 -20.77 7.64
N MET A 239 -5.77 -21.77 8.52
CA MET A 239 -6.76 -21.87 9.60
C MET A 239 -6.66 -20.68 10.57
N PHE A 240 -5.45 -20.27 10.94
CA PHE A 240 -5.25 -19.04 11.73
C PHE A 240 -5.71 -17.77 11.00
N LEU A 241 -5.57 -17.73 9.67
CA LEU A 241 -5.96 -16.58 8.84
C LEU A 241 -7.43 -16.58 8.44
N ALA A 242 -8.14 -17.71 8.59
CA ALA A 242 -9.47 -17.97 8.00
C ALA A 242 -10.53 -16.91 8.40
N PHE A 243 -10.51 -16.44 9.67
CA PHE A 243 -11.48 -15.47 10.16
C PHE A 243 -11.46 -14.13 9.40
N TRP A 244 -10.34 -13.79 8.77
CA TRP A 244 -10.18 -12.64 7.90
C TRP A 244 -10.20 -13.03 6.42
N PHE A 245 -9.52 -14.10 6.05
CA PHE A 245 -9.33 -14.51 4.65
C PHE A 245 -10.63 -14.99 3.98
N LEU A 246 -11.49 -15.70 4.71
CA LEU A 246 -12.78 -16.15 4.15
C LEU A 246 -13.70 -14.95 3.82
N PRO A 247 -13.91 -13.96 4.70
CA PRO A 247 -14.62 -12.73 4.35
C PRO A 247 -13.97 -11.98 3.17
N PHE A 248 -12.64 -11.91 3.11
CA PHE A 248 -11.91 -11.30 1.99
C PHE A 248 -12.29 -11.97 0.67
N VAL A 249 -12.17 -13.30 0.58
CA VAL A 249 -12.50 -14.07 -0.64
C VAL A 249 -13.97 -13.95 -1.02
N ALA A 250 -14.87 -14.04 -0.05
CA ALA A 250 -16.32 -13.93 -0.27
C ALA A 250 -16.73 -12.57 -0.86
N ASN A 251 -15.98 -11.52 -0.55
CA ASN A 251 -16.27 -10.14 -1.01
C ASN A 251 -15.41 -9.68 -2.20
N LEU A 252 -14.54 -10.53 -2.77
CA LEU A 252 -13.75 -10.21 -3.98
C LEU A 252 -14.59 -9.66 -5.15
N PRO A 253 -15.84 -10.09 -5.41
CA PRO A 253 -16.67 -9.52 -6.47
C PRO A 253 -16.93 -8.02 -6.32
N TYR A 254 -16.78 -7.45 -5.12
CA TYR A 254 -17.00 -6.01 -4.86
C TYR A 254 -15.73 -5.17 -4.90
N VAL A 255 -14.56 -5.79 -5.12
CA VAL A 255 -13.28 -5.08 -5.35
C VAL A 255 -13.27 -4.48 -6.74
N VAL A 256 -12.68 -3.31 -6.88
CA VAL A 256 -12.41 -2.69 -8.18
C VAL A 256 -10.96 -3.01 -8.58
N PRO A 257 -10.73 -3.72 -9.69
CA PRO A 257 -9.38 -4.03 -10.12
C PRO A 257 -8.58 -2.76 -10.42
N PHE A 258 -7.38 -2.73 -9.89
CA PHE A 258 -6.40 -1.69 -10.17
C PHE A 258 -5.24 -2.33 -10.93
N HIS A 259 -5.11 -1.97 -12.20
CA HIS A 259 -4.04 -2.46 -13.05
C HIS A 259 -3.05 -1.33 -13.27
N MET A 260 -1.85 -1.50 -12.77
CA MET A 260 -0.75 -0.60 -13.05
C MET A 260 0.37 -1.42 -13.68
N ILE A 261 0.80 -1.04 -14.87
CA ILE A 261 1.99 -1.58 -15.54
C ILE A 261 3.04 -0.49 -15.49
N TRP A 262 4.19 -0.82 -14.91
CA TRP A 262 5.30 0.11 -14.82
C TRP A 262 6.18 -0.01 -16.07
N HIS A 263 6.36 1.11 -16.77
CA HIS A 263 7.23 1.15 -17.95
C HIS A 263 8.61 1.68 -17.53
N PHE A 264 9.64 0.88 -17.76
CA PHE A 264 11.02 1.29 -17.55
C PHE A 264 11.61 1.86 -18.84
N HIS A 265 12.36 2.93 -18.71
CA HIS A 265 13.12 3.55 -19.78
C HIS A 265 14.56 3.05 -19.81
N SER A 266 15.04 2.52 -18.69
CA SER A 266 16.41 2.03 -18.53
C SER A 266 16.48 0.87 -17.54
N VAL A 267 17.40 -0.06 -17.79
CA VAL A 267 17.75 -1.15 -16.87
C VAL A 267 18.26 -0.62 -15.51
N TRP A 268 18.81 0.58 -15.48
CA TRP A 268 19.29 1.24 -14.26
C TRP A 268 18.18 1.69 -13.30
N GLU A 269 16.95 1.73 -13.77
CA GLU A 269 15.78 1.93 -12.89
C GLU A 269 15.49 0.68 -12.05
N ILE A 270 15.79 -0.51 -12.63
CA ILE A 270 15.64 -1.81 -11.94
C ILE A 270 16.88 -2.10 -11.09
N PHE A 271 18.06 -1.74 -11.58
CA PHE A 271 19.36 -1.98 -10.94
C PHE A 271 20.04 -0.67 -10.53
N PRO A 272 19.58 0.00 -9.47
CA PRO A 272 20.15 1.26 -9.03
C PRO A 272 21.59 1.11 -8.53
N PRO A 273 22.43 2.15 -8.64
CA PRO A 273 23.86 2.09 -8.33
C PRO A 273 24.19 1.54 -6.95
N ILE A 274 23.37 1.86 -5.94
CA ILE A 274 23.57 1.37 -4.56
C ILE A 274 23.58 -0.17 -4.47
N LEU A 275 22.87 -0.86 -5.37
CA LEU A 275 22.73 -2.33 -5.36
C LEU A 275 23.76 -3.04 -6.26
N ILE A 276 24.40 -2.33 -7.19
CA ILE A 276 25.28 -2.95 -8.20
C ILE A 276 26.41 -3.83 -7.59
N PRO A 277 27.16 -3.38 -6.55
CA PRO A 277 28.22 -4.20 -5.97
C PRO A 277 27.71 -5.53 -5.42
N PHE A 278 26.50 -5.52 -4.83
CA PHE A 278 25.88 -6.71 -4.22
C PHE A 278 25.33 -7.65 -5.28
N PHE A 279 24.84 -7.13 -6.39
CA PHE A 279 24.46 -7.95 -7.55
C PHE A 279 25.67 -8.64 -8.17
N ALA A 280 26.77 -7.94 -8.32
CA ALA A 280 28.04 -8.55 -8.78
C ALA A 280 28.50 -9.68 -7.83
N LEU A 281 28.47 -9.44 -6.51
CA LEU A 281 28.75 -10.47 -5.52
C LEU A 281 27.77 -11.65 -5.61
N SER A 282 26.48 -11.41 -5.91
CA SER A 282 25.51 -12.50 -6.08
C SER A 282 25.81 -13.36 -7.31
N VAL A 283 26.27 -12.77 -8.40
CA VAL A 283 26.73 -13.52 -9.58
C VAL A 283 27.94 -14.39 -9.19
N LEU A 284 28.92 -13.84 -8.47
CA LEU A 284 30.06 -14.61 -7.97
C LEU A 284 29.62 -15.71 -7.01
N ALA A 285 28.65 -15.44 -6.13
CA ALA A 285 28.08 -16.43 -5.22
C ALA A 285 27.47 -17.64 -5.98
N ILE A 286 26.73 -17.38 -7.07
CA ILE A 286 26.16 -18.44 -7.92
C ILE A 286 27.30 -19.28 -8.55
N LEU A 287 28.35 -18.62 -9.05
CA LEU A 287 29.47 -19.32 -9.71
C LEU A 287 30.28 -20.18 -8.74
N PHE A 288 30.55 -19.65 -7.54
CA PHE A 288 31.35 -20.34 -6.52
C PHE A 288 30.57 -21.44 -5.80
N ASN A 289 29.31 -21.22 -5.49
CA ASN A 289 28.47 -22.11 -4.69
C ASN A 289 27.50 -22.96 -5.54
N ARG A 290 27.82 -23.19 -6.83
CA ARG A 290 26.93 -23.90 -7.78
C ARG A 290 26.59 -25.34 -7.41
N ARG A 291 27.25 -25.96 -6.42
CA ARG A 291 26.94 -27.31 -5.90
C ARG A 291 26.05 -27.28 -4.65
N ASP A 292 25.83 -26.12 -4.05
CA ASP A 292 25.00 -25.97 -2.85
C ASP A 292 23.50 -25.89 -3.24
N GLN A 293 22.67 -26.74 -2.66
CA GLN A 293 21.21 -26.71 -2.88
C GLN A 293 20.59 -25.37 -2.49
N ARG A 294 21.14 -24.65 -1.52
CA ARG A 294 20.69 -23.33 -1.10
C ARG A 294 20.86 -22.31 -2.22
N THR A 295 21.91 -22.42 -3.04
CA THR A 295 22.10 -21.59 -4.24
C THR A 295 20.98 -21.81 -5.26
N TYR A 296 20.56 -23.04 -5.48
CA TYR A 296 19.42 -23.33 -6.36
C TYR A 296 18.10 -22.80 -5.79
N TYR A 297 17.92 -22.83 -4.46
CA TYR A 297 16.74 -22.25 -3.80
C TYR A 297 16.65 -20.73 -4.01
N PHE A 298 17.75 -20.01 -3.80
CA PHE A 298 17.82 -18.58 -4.09
C PHE A 298 17.68 -18.29 -5.60
N GLY A 299 18.33 -19.08 -6.46
CA GLY A 299 18.19 -18.96 -7.91
C GLY A 299 16.74 -19.15 -8.38
N PHE A 300 16.03 -20.11 -7.80
CA PHE A 300 14.61 -20.32 -8.07
C PHE A 300 13.76 -19.13 -7.60
N ALA A 301 14.05 -18.58 -6.42
CA ALA A 301 13.37 -17.38 -5.91
C ALA A 301 13.59 -16.17 -6.83
N LEU A 302 14.83 -15.96 -7.33
CA LEU A 302 15.12 -14.90 -8.30
C LEU A 302 14.34 -15.11 -9.60
N GLY A 303 14.28 -16.36 -10.10
CA GLY A 303 13.49 -16.74 -11.27
C GLY A 303 12.01 -16.39 -11.13
N ILE A 304 11.41 -16.65 -9.95
CA ILE A 304 10.02 -16.25 -9.65
C ILE A 304 9.86 -14.74 -9.75
N GLY A 305 10.77 -13.96 -9.17
CA GLY A 305 10.73 -12.50 -9.25
C GLY A 305 10.67 -12.00 -10.69
N VAL A 306 11.51 -12.57 -11.57
CA VAL A 306 11.52 -12.24 -13.02
C VAL A 306 10.22 -12.69 -13.70
N VAL A 307 9.78 -13.93 -13.49
CA VAL A 307 8.56 -14.46 -14.12
C VAL A 307 7.33 -13.63 -13.74
N PHE A 308 7.18 -13.31 -12.46
CA PHE A 308 6.02 -12.54 -11.99
C PHE A 308 6.07 -11.06 -12.35
N TYR A 309 7.22 -10.49 -12.63
CA TYR A 309 7.29 -9.17 -13.23
C TYR A 309 6.52 -9.12 -14.57
N PHE A 310 6.66 -10.16 -15.42
CA PHE A 310 5.95 -10.24 -16.70
C PHE A 310 4.51 -10.80 -16.58
N LEU A 311 4.29 -11.72 -15.67
CA LEU A 311 3.01 -12.41 -15.50
C LEU A 311 2.03 -11.65 -14.59
N GLY A 312 2.55 -10.93 -13.59
CA GLY A 312 1.76 -10.26 -12.57
C GLY A 312 0.63 -9.38 -13.12
N PRO A 313 0.89 -8.48 -14.10
CA PRO A 313 -0.16 -7.63 -14.66
C PRO A 313 -1.31 -8.42 -15.30
N ARG A 314 -1.03 -9.58 -15.90
CA ARG A 314 -2.07 -10.47 -16.47
C ARG A 314 -2.95 -11.10 -15.40
N LEU A 315 -2.44 -11.23 -14.19
CA LEU A 315 -3.16 -11.73 -13.01
C LEU A 315 -3.80 -10.62 -12.18
N GLY A 316 -3.70 -9.35 -12.63
CA GLY A 316 -4.20 -8.20 -11.87
C GLY A 316 -3.31 -7.79 -10.70
N LEU A 317 -2.04 -8.17 -10.72
CA LEU A 317 -1.04 -7.82 -9.72
C LEU A 317 -0.09 -6.74 -10.27
N VAL A 318 0.38 -5.87 -9.40
CA VAL A 318 1.34 -4.81 -9.77
C VAL A 318 2.74 -5.42 -9.94
N ASP A 319 3.34 -5.26 -11.11
CA ASP A 319 4.58 -5.88 -11.55
C ASP A 319 5.80 -5.51 -10.69
N ILE A 320 5.99 -4.22 -10.39
CA ILE A 320 7.14 -3.72 -9.62
C ILE A 320 7.25 -4.34 -8.22
N ARG A 321 6.14 -4.83 -7.65
CA ARG A 321 6.14 -5.50 -6.35
C ARG A 321 6.99 -6.78 -6.35
N PHE A 322 7.15 -7.43 -7.49
CA PHE A 322 7.98 -8.63 -7.63
C PHE A 322 9.46 -8.29 -7.84
N LEU A 323 9.77 -7.14 -8.43
CA LEU A 323 11.14 -6.65 -8.55
C LEU A 323 11.76 -6.32 -7.19
N THR A 324 10.96 -5.94 -6.21
CA THR A 324 11.41 -5.78 -4.83
C THR A 324 12.06 -7.04 -4.27
N PHE A 325 11.43 -8.22 -4.47
CA PHE A 325 12.01 -9.49 -4.04
C PHE A 325 13.30 -9.79 -4.79
N LEU A 326 13.34 -9.51 -6.10
CA LEU A 326 14.55 -9.68 -6.90
C LEU A 326 15.72 -8.84 -6.37
N GLN A 327 15.50 -7.54 -6.18
CA GLN A 327 16.52 -6.62 -5.66
C GLN A 327 16.99 -7.01 -4.26
N PHE A 328 16.04 -7.31 -3.37
CA PHE A 328 16.34 -7.70 -2.00
C PHE A 328 17.15 -9.00 -1.93
N LEU A 329 16.68 -10.06 -2.62
CA LEU A 329 17.36 -11.36 -2.61
C LEU A 329 18.75 -11.29 -3.24
N LEU A 330 18.92 -10.55 -4.35
CA LEU A 330 20.23 -10.29 -4.93
C LEU A 330 21.15 -9.56 -3.95
N ALA A 331 20.65 -8.55 -3.23
CA ALA A 331 21.46 -7.82 -2.29
C ALA A 331 22.02 -8.72 -1.18
N ILE A 332 21.17 -9.52 -0.55
CA ILE A 332 21.60 -10.35 0.60
C ILE A 332 22.36 -11.61 0.19
N PHE A 333 22.02 -12.22 -0.96
CA PHE A 333 22.68 -13.44 -1.42
C PHE A 333 24.15 -13.21 -1.78
N GLY A 334 24.54 -12.00 -2.18
CA GLY A 334 25.92 -11.61 -2.39
C GLY A 334 26.85 -11.89 -1.19
N ALA A 335 26.29 -11.94 0.03
CA ALA A 335 27.05 -12.28 1.22
C ALA A 335 27.68 -13.69 1.15
N THR A 336 27.05 -14.63 0.43
CA THR A 336 27.53 -16.01 0.32
C THR A 336 28.78 -16.14 -0.55
N ALA A 337 29.08 -15.17 -1.42
CA ALA A 337 30.33 -15.14 -2.19
C ALA A 337 31.57 -15.00 -1.29
N LEU A 338 31.41 -14.41 -0.12
CA LEU A 338 32.50 -14.15 0.80
C LEU A 338 32.78 -15.34 1.75
N GLN A 339 31.98 -16.42 1.70
CA GLN A 339 32.13 -17.58 2.58
C GLN A 339 33.49 -18.24 2.42
N ASP A 340 33.85 -18.60 1.20
CA ASP A 340 35.13 -19.33 0.95
C ASP A 340 36.34 -18.40 1.01
N ILE A 341 36.17 -17.14 0.64
CA ILE A 341 37.21 -16.12 0.80
C ILE A 341 37.58 -15.97 2.29
N SER A 342 36.59 -16.01 3.17
CA SER A 342 36.82 -15.88 4.61
C SER A 342 37.63 -16.99 5.23
N LYS A 343 37.63 -18.20 4.65
CA LYS A 343 38.36 -19.36 5.14
C LYS A 343 39.89 -19.21 4.97
N ASN A 344 40.31 -18.41 3.98
CA ASN A 344 41.69 -18.19 3.64
C ASN A 344 42.32 -16.95 4.30
N ILE A 345 41.54 -16.21 5.10
CA ILE A 345 41.99 -14.97 5.76
C ILE A 345 42.43 -15.30 7.20
N ARG A 346 43.61 -14.81 7.62
CA ARG A 346 44.16 -15.02 8.98
C ARG A 346 43.26 -14.51 10.10
N LEU A 347 42.57 -13.37 9.87
CA LEU A 347 41.69 -12.71 10.83
C LEU A 347 40.28 -12.56 10.26
N PRO A 348 39.53 -13.67 10.07
CA PRO A 348 38.22 -13.63 9.40
C PRO A 348 37.14 -12.87 10.19
N GLN A 349 37.35 -12.54 11.48
CA GLN A 349 36.50 -11.66 12.27
C GLN A 349 36.53 -10.19 11.82
N LEU A 350 37.59 -9.75 11.10
CA LEU A 350 37.66 -8.41 10.57
C LEU A 350 36.77 -8.19 9.34
N ILE A 351 36.41 -9.27 8.61
CA ILE A 351 35.57 -9.17 7.41
C ILE A 351 34.24 -8.46 7.69
N PRO A 352 33.40 -8.89 8.67
CA PRO A 352 32.14 -8.21 8.94
C PRO A 352 32.31 -6.80 9.48
N VAL A 353 33.40 -6.51 10.20
CA VAL A 353 33.69 -5.14 10.68
C VAL A 353 34.03 -4.22 9.49
N ILE A 354 34.91 -4.66 8.60
CA ILE A 354 35.27 -3.90 7.39
C ILE A 354 34.04 -3.74 6.49
N ALA A 355 33.24 -4.81 6.31
CA ALA A 355 32.01 -4.77 5.53
C ALA A 355 30.99 -3.79 6.11
N LEU A 356 30.86 -3.74 7.44
CA LEU A 356 29.98 -2.76 8.10
C LEU A 356 30.46 -1.33 7.81
N LEU A 357 31.73 -1.02 8.07
CA LEU A 357 32.28 0.33 7.84
C LEU A 357 32.15 0.75 6.37
N ALA A 358 32.48 -0.16 5.45
CA ALA A 358 32.31 0.08 4.02
C ALA A 358 30.84 0.29 3.63
N MET A 359 29.91 -0.47 4.23
CA MET A 359 28.47 -0.31 3.99
C MET A 359 27.95 1.04 4.51
N LEU A 360 28.35 1.45 5.72
CA LEU A 360 27.94 2.73 6.28
C LEU A 360 28.41 3.89 5.40
N LEU A 361 29.66 3.83 4.92
CA LEU A 361 30.20 4.80 3.97
C LEU A 361 29.43 4.76 2.64
N TRP A 362 29.18 3.55 2.10
CA TRP A 362 28.48 3.34 0.82
C TRP A 362 27.06 3.89 0.86
N VAL A 363 26.32 3.65 1.95
CA VAL A 363 25.00 4.23 2.17
C VAL A 363 25.07 5.74 2.18
N ASN A 364 25.99 6.34 2.95
CA ASN A 364 26.09 7.81 3.03
C ASN A 364 26.43 8.46 1.67
N ILE A 365 27.22 7.79 0.82
CA ILE A 365 27.55 8.29 -0.54
C ILE A 365 26.31 8.22 -1.47
N ASN A 366 25.46 7.19 -1.31
CA ASN A 366 24.36 6.91 -2.23
C ASN A 366 23.00 7.44 -1.77
N THR A 367 22.92 8.10 -0.61
CA THR A 367 21.67 8.66 -0.08
C THR A 367 21.70 10.17 -0.01
N GLY A 368 20.71 10.82 -0.62
CA GLY A 368 20.59 12.28 -0.67
C GLY A 368 19.35 12.80 0.06
N TYR A 369 18.19 12.16 -0.07
CA TYR A 369 16.93 12.73 0.41
C TYR A 369 16.21 11.91 1.51
N ILE A 370 16.63 10.70 1.83
CA ILE A 370 15.97 9.87 2.87
C ILE A 370 15.88 10.61 4.21
N LYS A 371 16.95 11.32 4.62
CA LYS A 371 16.96 12.07 5.90
C LYS A 371 15.89 13.17 5.92
N SER A 372 15.79 13.94 4.84
CA SER A 372 14.80 15.01 4.72
C SER A 372 13.37 14.45 4.65
N TRP A 373 13.17 13.34 3.94
CA TRP A 373 11.87 12.70 3.85
C TRP A 373 11.42 12.08 5.19
N ILE A 374 12.32 11.43 5.93
CA ILE A 374 12.05 10.98 7.31
C ILE A 374 11.65 12.15 8.19
N ALA A 375 12.43 13.25 8.16
CA ALA A 375 12.11 14.45 8.94
C ALA A 375 10.77 15.04 8.54
N TRP A 376 10.47 15.10 7.24
CA TRP A 376 9.19 15.58 6.71
C TRP A 376 8.01 14.77 7.26
N ASN A 377 8.07 13.44 7.17
CA ASN A 377 6.98 12.58 7.61
C ASN A 377 6.79 12.61 9.14
N TYR A 378 7.87 12.39 9.88
CA TYR A 378 7.78 12.13 11.33
C TYR A 378 7.77 13.41 12.19
N SER A 379 8.12 14.59 11.65
CA SER A 379 7.79 15.85 12.31
C SER A 379 6.26 16.08 12.39
N GLY A 380 5.52 15.53 11.41
CA GLY A 380 4.06 15.58 11.37
C GLY A 380 3.50 16.87 10.81
N PHE A 381 2.16 16.92 10.68
CA PHE A 381 1.43 18.09 10.17
C PHE A 381 1.61 19.30 11.08
N GLU A 382 1.56 19.11 12.38
CA GLU A 382 1.59 20.16 13.39
C GLU A 382 2.88 20.98 13.38
N GLN A 383 3.96 20.44 12.78
CA GLN A 383 5.26 21.13 12.62
C GLN A 383 5.47 21.73 11.22
N LYS A 384 4.46 21.71 10.34
CA LYS A 384 4.55 22.38 9.03
C LYS A 384 4.23 23.86 9.15
N ASP A 385 4.97 24.71 8.45
CA ASP A 385 4.72 26.16 8.41
C ASP A 385 3.30 26.51 7.93
N THR A 386 2.74 25.65 7.07
CA THR A 386 1.38 25.79 6.54
C THR A 386 0.28 25.33 7.52
N TRP A 387 0.62 24.64 8.59
CA TRP A 387 -0.35 24.04 9.51
C TRP A 387 -1.32 25.06 10.15
N PRO A 388 -0.87 26.23 10.64
CA PRO A 388 -1.80 27.20 11.23
C PRO A 388 -2.93 27.61 10.28
N GLN A 389 -2.62 27.73 8.98
CA GLN A 389 -3.61 28.07 7.95
C GLN A 389 -4.54 26.91 7.66
N VAL A 390 -4.01 25.71 7.48
CA VAL A 390 -4.78 24.49 7.21
C VAL A 390 -5.69 24.16 8.39
N LYS A 391 -5.19 24.34 9.61
CA LYS A 391 -5.98 24.16 10.84
C LYS A 391 -7.19 25.12 10.89
N LYS A 392 -7.01 26.40 10.49
CA LYS A 392 -8.13 27.35 10.41
C LYS A 392 -9.19 26.89 9.39
N LEU A 393 -8.80 26.31 8.26
CA LEU A 393 -9.71 25.70 7.30
C LEU A 393 -10.47 24.52 7.93
N PHE A 394 -9.76 23.58 8.57
CA PHE A 394 -10.41 22.43 9.20
C PHE A 394 -11.36 22.83 10.33
N ASP A 395 -10.99 23.81 11.14
CA ASP A 395 -11.84 24.35 12.20
C ASP A 395 -13.10 25.04 11.62
N TYR A 396 -12.96 25.72 10.47
CA TYR A 396 -14.10 26.30 9.75
C TYR A 396 -15.04 25.22 9.22
N LEU A 397 -14.51 24.20 8.53
CA LEU A 397 -15.31 23.10 8.00
C LEU A 397 -16.05 22.33 9.11
N ARG A 398 -15.43 22.20 10.29
CA ARG A 398 -16.07 21.58 11.47
C ARG A 398 -17.21 22.42 12.00
N LYS A 399 -17.02 23.75 12.08
CA LYS A 399 -18.05 24.69 12.58
C LYS A 399 -19.24 24.82 11.62
N THR A 400 -19.00 24.64 10.33
CA THR A 400 -20.02 24.74 9.27
C THR A 400 -20.55 23.38 8.83
N ASP A 401 -20.40 22.35 9.67
CA ASP A 401 -20.91 21.02 9.38
C ASP A 401 -22.43 21.00 9.35
N ASP A 402 -22.97 20.73 8.18
CA ASP A 402 -24.42 20.64 7.90
C ASP A 402 -24.86 19.20 7.61
N GLY A 403 -23.99 18.22 7.97
CA GLY A 403 -24.19 16.79 7.70
C GLY A 403 -23.84 16.35 6.27
N GLY A 404 -23.50 17.28 5.37
CA GLY A 404 -23.03 16.98 4.02
C GLY A 404 -21.55 16.68 3.96
N ARG A 405 -21.06 16.23 2.80
CA ARG A 405 -19.64 15.97 2.55
C ARG A 405 -18.92 17.24 2.11
N ALA A 406 -17.61 17.27 2.37
CA ALA A 406 -16.71 18.25 1.76
C ALA A 406 -15.80 17.56 0.76
N VAL A 407 -15.62 18.14 -0.42
CA VAL A 407 -14.69 17.66 -1.46
C VAL A 407 -13.62 18.70 -1.76
N TYR A 408 -12.63 18.33 -2.52
CA TYR A 408 -11.51 19.20 -2.85
C TYR A 408 -11.09 19.02 -4.30
N GLU A 409 -10.50 20.06 -4.89
CA GLU A 409 -9.83 20.01 -6.17
C GLU A 409 -8.58 19.12 -6.08
N ASN A 410 -8.32 18.23 -7.04
CA ASN A 410 -7.06 17.50 -7.09
C ASN A 410 -5.89 18.44 -7.42
N SER A 411 -4.81 18.39 -6.65
CA SER A 411 -3.63 19.21 -6.89
C SER A 411 -2.37 18.61 -6.25
N VAL A 412 -1.32 18.43 -7.05
CA VAL A 412 0.01 18.04 -6.56
C VAL A 412 0.62 19.06 -5.59
N LYS A 413 0.18 20.31 -5.64
CA LYS A 413 0.67 21.38 -4.76
C LYS A 413 0.25 21.21 -3.29
N TYR A 414 -0.64 20.28 -2.98
CA TYR A 414 -0.97 19.93 -1.59
C TYR A 414 0.18 19.25 -0.86
N GLU A 415 1.22 18.81 -1.56
CA GLU A 415 2.44 18.30 -0.92
C GLU A 415 3.03 19.31 0.08
N ALA A 416 3.00 20.60 -0.24
CA ALA A 416 3.43 21.67 0.66
C ALA A 416 2.61 21.77 1.97
N LEU A 417 1.43 21.16 2.02
CA LEU A 417 0.58 21.10 3.22
C LEU A 417 0.88 19.86 4.09
N GLY A 418 1.87 19.05 3.68
CA GLY A 418 2.29 17.83 4.38
C GLY A 418 2.14 16.55 3.57
N THR A 419 1.14 16.46 2.70
CA THR A 419 0.95 15.42 1.69
C THR A 419 -0.08 15.84 0.65
N GLN A 420 0.03 15.34 -0.57
CA GLN A 420 -0.99 15.53 -1.61
C GLN A 420 -2.38 15.02 -1.16
N ARG A 421 -2.41 14.05 -0.24
CA ARG A 421 -3.61 13.38 0.26
C ARG A 421 -4.19 13.98 1.54
N ILE A 422 -3.79 15.20 1.93
CA ILE A 422 -4.20 15.81 3.21
C ILE A 422 -5.73 15.83 3.39
N PHE A 423 -6.47 16.11 2.33
CA PHE A 423 -7.93 16.20 2.38
C PHE A 423 -8.66 14.85 2.37
N GLU A 424 -7.97 13.75 2.08
CA GLU A 424 -8.52 12.40 2.34
C GLU A 424 -8.77 12.18 3.85
N SER A 425 -8.06 12.94 4.68
CA SER A 425 -8.13 12.89 6.15
C SER A 425 -9.09 13.94 6.75
N LEU A 426 -10.00 14.52 5.96
CA LEU A 426 -10.99 15.50 6.43
C LEU A 426 -11.78 14.99 7.64
N ARG A 427 -12.11 13.71 7.69
CA ARG A 427 -12.83 13.15 8.82
C ARG A 427 -12.03 13.22 10.11
N MET A 428 -10.72 13.00 10.05
CA MET A 428 -9.82 13.09 11.20
C MET A 428 -9.66 14.53 11.69
N PHE A 429 -9.44 15.48 10.78
CA PHE A 429 -9.11 16.85 11.14
C PHE A 429 -10.32 17.77 11.29
N ALA A 430 -11.34 17.59 10.47
CA ALA A 430 -12.51 18.47 10.39
C ALA A 430 -13.84 17.81 10.77
N GLY A 431 -13.86 16.51 11.06
CA GLY A 431 -15.10 15.78 11.31
C GLY A 431 -15.96 15.53 10.06
N ARG A 432 -15.52 15.94 8.87
CA ARG A 432 -16.27 15.91 7.61
C ARG A 432 -15.92 14.69 6.77
N ASP A 433 -16.92 13.99 6.25
CA ASP A 433 -16.72 12.94 5.26
C ASP A 433 -16.37 13.56 3.89
N THR A 434 -15.61 12.82 3.07
CA THR A 434 -15.23 13.21 1.71
C THR A 434 -15.50 12.08 0.70
N LEU A 435 -15.28 12.31 -0.59
CA LEU A 435 -15.50 11.28 -1.61
C LEU A 435 -14.21 10.50 -1.92
N GLU A 436 -13.06 11.14 -1.95
CA GLU A 436 -11.80 10.52 -2.27
C GLU A 436 -11.09 9.96 -1.03
N GLY A 437 -10.25 8.95 -1.21
CA GLY A 437 -9.50 8.31 -0.14
C GLY A 437 -8.46 7.33 -0.65
N LEU A 438 -7.70 6.74 0.29
CA LEU A 438 -6.58 5.87 -0.05
C LEU A 438 -7.01 4.51 -0.61
N TYR A 439 -8.03 3.88 -0.01
CA TYR A 439 -8.37 2.47 -0.29
C TYR A 439 -9.31 2.33 -1.50
N MET A 440 -8.93 2.93 -2.63
CA MET A 440 -9.75 3.04 -3.84
C MET A 440 -10.21 1.69 -4.40
N GLN A 441 -9.38 0.65 -4.28
CA GLN A 441 -9.70 -0.70 -4.76
C GLN A 441 -10.75 -1.40 -3.89
N SER A 442 -10.76 -1.09 -2.59
CA SER A 442 -11.68 -1.68 -1.61
C SER A 442 -13.08 -1.07 -1.69
N SER A 443 -13.25 0.00 -2.45
CA SER A 443 -14.53 0.69 -2.59
C SER A 443 -15.11 0.52 -3.99
N ILE A 444 -16.32 -0.03 -4.06
CA ILE A 444 -17.06 -0.14 -5.32
C ILE A 444 -17.41 1.23 -5.91
N THR A 445 -17.46 2.27 -5.07
CA THR A 445 -17.72 3.66 -5.47
C THR A 445 -16.45 4.42 -5.85
N GLY A 446 -15.26 3.82 -5.74
CA GLY A 446 -14.00 4.44 -6.13
C GLY A 446 -14.01 5.05 -7.53
N PRO A 447 -14.40 4.32 -8.61
CA PRO A 447 -14.47 4.89 -9.95
C PRO A 447 -15.36 6.12 -10.09
N TYR A 448 -16.45 6.17 -9.34
CA TYR A 448 -17.40 7.31 -9.34
C TYR A 448 -16.77 8.53 -8.67
N ALA A 449 -16.06 8.35 -7.56
CA ALA A 449 -15.34 9.43 -6.89
C ALA A 449 -14.30 10.08 -7.83
N PHE A 450 -13.51 9.26 -8.54
CA PHE A 450 -12.53 9.77 -9.51
C PHE A 450 -13.16 10.38 -10.77
N TYR A 451 -14.34 9.91 -11.17
CA TYR A 451 -15.10 10.55 -12.24
C TYR A 451 -15.54 11.97 -11.84
N ILE A 452 -16.09 12.13 -10.63
CA ILE A 452 -16.45 13.45 -10.09
C ILE A 452 -15.20 14.32 -9.95
N GLN A 453 -14.11 13.77 -9.42
CA GLN A 453 -12.85 14.48 -9.25
C GLN A 453 -12.35 15.08 -10.57
N SER A 454 -12.47 14.34 -11.68
CA SER A 454 -12.10 14.83 -13.01
C SER A 454 -13.04 15.93 -13.56
N GLU A 455 -14.30 15.95 -13.14
CA GLU A 455 -15.24 17.01 -13.52
C GLU A 455 -14.95 18.33 -12.79
N ILE A 456 -14.46 18.26 -11.55
CA ILE A 456 -14.24 19.44 -10.72
C ILE A 456 -12.78 19.89 -10.64
N SER A 457 -11.85 19.13 -11.21
CA SER A 457 -10.41 19.42 -11.18
C SER A 457 -9.83 19.55 -12.58
N LYS A 458 -8.86 20.46 -12.75
CA LYS A 458 -8.08 20.56 -13.99
C LYS A 458 -6.95 19.54 -14.06
N ASP A 459 -6.42 19.15 -12.90
CA ASP A 459 -5.44 18.08 -12.78
C ASP A 459 -6.20 16.76 -12.59
N VAL A 460 -6.13 15.88 -13.61
CA VAL A 460 -6.94 14.66 -13.65
C VAL A 460 -6.21 13.53 -12.94
N SER A 461 -6.93 12.84 -12.05
CA SER A 461 -6.54 11.55 -11.47
C SER A 461 -7.40 10.43 -12.06
N ALA A 462 -6.78 9.44 -12.72
CA ALA A 462 -7.47 8.35 -13.41
C ALA A 462 -6.85 6.99 -13.06
N PRO A 463 -6.97 6.52 -11.81
CA PRO A 463 -6.27 5.30 -11.35
C PRO A 463 -6.86 4.00 -11.93
N PHE A 464 -8.05 4.03 -12.53
CA PHE A 464 -8.74 2.85 -13.03
C PHE A 464 -8.86 2.86 -14.56
N TRP A 465 -8.00 2.15 -15.25
CA TRP A 465 -8.00 2.11 -16.74
C TRP A 465 -9.31 1.64 -17.37
N SER A 466 -10.02 0.73 -16.70
CA SER A 466 -11.31 0.24 -17.17
C SER A 466 -12.46 1.22 -16.98
N TYR A 467 -12.23 2.33 -16.25
CA TYR A 467 -13.23 3.32 -15.91
C TYR A 467 -12.77 4.71 -16.40
N PRO A 468 -13.01 5.05 -17.68
CA PRO A 468 -12.58 6.33 -18.24
C PRO A 468 -13.28 7.50 -17.55
N VAL A 469 -12.49 8.47 -17.09
CA VAL A 469 -12.95 9.64 -16.36
C VAL A 469 -13.54 10.71 -17.29
N SER A 470 -14.20 11.71 -16.72
CA SER A 470 -14.80 12.85 -17.44
C SER A 470 -13.76 13.89 -17.85
N PRO A 471 -13.97 14.66 -18.92
CA PRO A 471 -13.33 15.96 -19.05
C PRO A 471 -13.84 16.92 -17.98
N PHE A 472 -13.05 17.97 -17.69
CA PHE A 472 -13.43 19.03 -16.76
C PHE A 472 -14.77 19.67 -17.13
N ASN A 473 -15.75 19.60 -16.23
CA ASN A 473 -17.10 20.12 -16.42
C ASN A 473 -17.79 20.40 -15.08
N LEU A 474 -17.62 21.59 -14.56
CA LEU A 474 -18.16 22.00 -13.26
C LEU A 474 -19.69 21.90 -13.15
N LYS A 475 -20.43 22.11 -14.26
CA LYS A 475 -21.89 22.03 -14.26
C LYS A 475 -22.38 20.60 -14.03
N ASN A 476 -21.79 19.61 -14.73
CA ASN A 476 -22.06 18.20 -14.47
C ASN A 476 -21.53 17.79 -13.10
N GLY A 477 -20.34 18.29 -12.73
CA GLY A 477 -19.76 18.08 -11.41
C GLY A 477 -20.70 18.48 -10.28
N ALA A 478 -21.35 19.65 -10.36
CA ALA A 478 -22.32 20.09 -9.36
C ALA A 478 -23.49 19.09 -9.21
N GLN A 479 -24.00 18.54 -10.32
CA GLN A 479 -25.09 17.56 -10.28
C GLN A 479 -24.63 16.24 -9.60
N HIS A 480 -23.43 15.76 -9.93
CA HIS A 480 -22.87 14.57 -9.29
C HIS A 480 -22.51 14.82 -7.82
N LEU A 481 -22.02 16.02 -7.46
CA LEU A 481 -21.78 16.39 -6.08
C LEU A 481 -23.08 16.38 -5.25
N ASN A 482 -24.19 16.88 -5.82
CA ASN A 482 -25.48 16.81 -5.17
C ASN A 482 -25.96 15.38 -4.93
N MET A 483 -25.76 14.48 -5.88
CA MET A 483 -26.10 13.06 -5.73
C MET A 483 -25.41 12.42 -4.52
N PHE A 484 -24.20 12.88 -4.16
CA PHE A 484 -23.45 12.39 -3.01
C PHE A 484 -23.59 13.29 -1.77
N ASN A 485 -24.56 14.20 -1.75
CA ASN A 485 -24.77 15.15 -0.65
C ASN A 485 -23.50 15.91 -0.27
N VAL A 486 -22.81 16.44 -1.27
CA VAL A 486 -21.65 17.32 -1.08
C VAL A 486 -22.11 18.74 -0.95
N THR A 487 -21.76 19.41 0.15
CA THR A 487 -22.16 20.78 0.45
C THR A 487 -21.03 21.78 0.38
N GLN A 488 -19.78 21.34 0.45
CA GLN A 488 -18.61 22.23 0.39
C GLN A 488 -17.54 21.70 -0.56
N PHE A 489 -16.94 22.64 -1.31
CA PHE A 489 -15.87 22.37 -2.28
C PHE A 489 -14.66 23.26 -1.99
N ILE A 490 -13.50 22.63 -1.74
CA ILE A 490 -12.22 23.27 -1.47
C ILE A 490 -11.47 23.42 -2.79
N VAL A 491 -11.15 24.65 -3.18
CA VAL A 491 -10.49 25.00 -4.43
C VAL A 491 -9.16 25.68 -4.16
N ARG A 492 -8.15 25.34 -4.94
CA ARG A 492 -6.82 25.94 -4.85
C ARG A 492 -6.39 26.69 -6.11
N SER A 493 -6.65 26.14 -7.30
CA SER A 493 -6.11 26.70 -8.55
C SER A 493 -6.93 27.88 -9.06
N ASP A 494 -6.23 28.87 -9.64
CA ASP A 494 -6.90 30.00 -10.31
C ASP A 494 -7.71 29.54 -11.54
N LYS A 495 -7.30 28.43 -12.15
CA LYS A 495 -8.02 27.83 -13.29
C LYS A 495 -9.44 27.41 -12.89
N VAL A 496 -9.58 26.75 -11.73
CA VAL A 496 -10.90 26.34 -11.22
C VAL A 496 -11.66 27.52 -10.64
N ARG A 497 -11.00 28.43 -9.90
CA ARG A 497 -11.62 29.68 -9.40
C ARG A 497 -12.25 30.51 -10.51
N ASN A 498 -11.49 30.70 -11.61
CA ASN A 498 -11.98 31.45 -12.76
C ASN A 498 -13.13 30.75 -13.49
N ALA A 499 -13.10 29.41 -13.54
CA ALA A 499 -14.19 28.63 -14.13
C ALA A 499 -15.48 28.64 -13.28
N ILE A 500 -15.37 28.73 -11.95
CA ILE A 500 -16.51 28.84 -11.02
C ILE A 500 -17.16 30.21 -11.10
N ARG A 501 -16.41 31.26 -11.49
CA ARG A 501 -16.91 32.64 -11.46
C ARG A 501 -18.20 32.78 -12.27
N GLY A 502 -19.27 33.27 -11.61
CA GLY A 502 -20.57 33.46 -12.22
C GLY A 502 -21.44 32.21 -12.31
N MET A 503 -20.97 31.05 -11.81
CA MET A 503 -21.78 29.83 -11.74
C MET A 503 -22.66 29.83 -10.47
N PRO A 504 -23.99 29.74 -10.59
CA PRO A 504 -24.90 29.75 -9.42
C PRO A 504 -24.77 28.47 -8.57
N GLU A 505 -24.22 27.42 -9.13
CA GLU A 505 -24.00 26.14 -8.45
C GLU A 505 -22.92 26.20 -7.36
N TYR A 506 -22.07 27.25 -7.40
CA TYR A 506 -20.94 27.39 -6.47
C TYR A 506 -20.90 28.79 -5.88
N GLN A 507 -21.15 28.92 -4.59
CA GLN A 507 -21.14 30.19 -3.87
C GLN A 507 -19.88 30.30 -3.02
N PHE A 508 -19.06 31.33 -3.21
CA PHE A 508 -17.88 31.58 -2.38
C PHE A 508 -18.28 31.79 -0.92
N GLU A 509 -17.64 31.05 -0.01
CA GLU A 509 -17.85 31.19 1.44
C GLU A 509 -16.68 31.90 2.11
N LYS A 510 -15.46 31.36 1.95
CA LYS A 510 -14.31 31.90 2.69
C LYS A 510 -12.97 31.46 2.07
N ARG A 511 -11.95 32.33 2.24
CA ARG A 511 -10.55 32.07 1.83
C ARG A 511 -9.66 31.78 3.02
N PHE A 512 -8.76 30.81 2.86
CA PHE A 512 -7.73 30.42 3.82
C PHE A 512 -6.38 30.35 3.07
N GLY A 513 -5.69 31.51 2.94
CA GLY A 513 -4.50 31.64 2.12
C GLY A 513 -4.74 31.27 0.66
N GLU A 514 -4.14 30.20 0.18
CA GLU A 514 -4.33 29.70 -1.20
C GLU A 514 -5.58 28.82 -1.38
N LEU A 515 -6.35 28.56 -0.33
CA LEU A 515 -7.49 27.66 -0.35
C LEU A 515 -8.78 28.45 -0.21
N ASP A 516 -9.69 28.28 -1.18
CA ASP A 516 -11.03 28.84 -1.16
C ASP A 516 -12.05 27.75 -0.86
N VAL A 517 -13.04 28.07 -0.05
CA VAL A 517 -14.20 27.22 0.22
C VAL A 517 -15.42 27.79 -0.51
N TYR A 518 -16.05 26.93 -1.29
CA TYR A 518 -17.31 27.25 -1.97
C TYR A 518 -18.41 26.34 -1.43
N ARG A 519 -19.59 26.91 -1.23
CA ARG A 519 -20.81 26.14 -1.01
C ARG A 519 -21.29 25.60 -2.33
N VAL A 520 -21.60 24.31 -2.37
CA VAL A 520 -22.28 23.68 -3.51
C VAL A 520 -23.78 23.82 -3.32
N ALA A 521 -24.45 24.33 -4.31
CA ALA A 521 -25.91 24.43 -4.28
C ALA A 521 -26.50 23.02 -4.28
N ASN A 522 -27.06 22.64 -3.14
CA ASN A 522 -27.69 21.34 -2.93
C ASN A 522 -29.09 21.58 -2.42
N THR A 523 -30.07 21.26 -3.24
CA THR A 523 -31.47 21.52 -2.92
C THR A 523 -32.03 20.53 -1.92
N ASP A 524 -31.56 19.29 -1.90
CA ASP A 524 -32.23 18.22 -1.16
C ASP A 524 -31.61 17.95 0.21
N ARG A 525 -30.29 18.12 0.39
CA ARG A 525 -29.49 17.85 1.63
C ARG A 525 -29.80 16.51 2.31
N HIS A 526 -30.26 15.53 1.55
CA HIS A 526 -30.65 14.22 2.06
C HIS A 526 -29.79 13.10 1.49
N TYR A 527 -29.50 12.08 2.31
CA TYR A 527 -28.83 10.87 1.86
C TYR A 527 -29.79 9.83 1.26
N VAL A 528 -31.09 10.00 1.51
CA VAL A 528 -32.13 9.11 1.03
C VAL A 528 -33.29 9.99 0.51
N VAL A 529 -33.64 9.77 -0.74
CA VAL A 529 -34.80 10.44 -1.37
C VAL A 529 -35.72 9.37 -1.97
N PRO A 530 -37.06 9.60 -1.96
CA PRO A 530 -38.00 8.69 -2.63
C PRO A 530 -37.71 8.60 -4.12
N ALA A 531 -37.71 7.39 -4.67
CA ALA A 531 -37.53 7.19 -6.10
C ALA A 531 -38.69 7.78 -6.89
N ARG A 532 -38.40 8.68 -7.86
CA ARG A 532 -39.39 9.32 -8.72
C ARG A 532 -39.86 8.40 -9.85
N TYR A 533 -38.98 7.49 -10.29
CA TYR A 533 -39.23 6.56 -11.38
C TYR A 533 -39.07 5.13 -10.95
N ALA A 534 -39.72 4.21 -11.65
CA ALA A 534 -39.53 2.79 -11.43
C ALA A 534 -38.08 2.34 -11.75
N PRO A 535 -37.46 1.45 -10.94
CA PRO A 535 -36.09 1.04 -11.15
C PRO A 535 -35.88 0.29 -12.46
N VAL A 536 -34.78 0.60 -13.16
CA VAL A 536 -34.32 -0.14 -14.35
C VAL A 536 -33.43 -1.28 -13.90
N ARG A 537 -33.68 -2.50 -14.39
CA ARG A 537 -32.90 -3.70 -14.06
C ARG A 537 -31.80 -3.94 -15.07
N PHE A 538 -30.57 -4.10 -14.57
CA PHE A 538 -29.43 -4.61 -15.35
C PHE A 538 -29.28 -6.11 -15.13
N THR A 539 -29.26 -6.88 -16.22
CA THR A 539 -29.12 -8.35 -16.20
C THR A 539 -27.74 -8.83 -16.67
N LYS A 540 -26.86 -7.92 -17.05
CA LYS A 540 -25.55 -8.25 -17.63
C LYS A 540 -24.56 -8.74 -16.58
N LYS A 541 -23.65 -9.64 -17.00
CA LYS A 541 -22.52 -10.11 -16.17
C LYS A 541 -21.63 -8.94 -15.68
N ASP A 542 -21.47 -7.90 -16.51
CA ASP A 542 -20.72 -6.69 -16.16
C ASP A 542 -21.66 -5.58 -15.64
N TRP A 543 -22.29 -5.85 -14.52
CA TRP A 543 -23.17 -4.89 -13.87
C TRP A 543 -22.42 -3.63 -13.38
N LYS A 544 -21.15 -3.74 -12.93
CA LYS A 544 -20.35 -2.58 -12.47
C LYS A 544 -20.19 -1.54 -13.57
N MET A 545 -19.83 -1.97 -14.78
CA MET A 545 -19.69 -1.07 -15.93
C MET A 545 -21.04 -0.50 -16.37
N SER A 546 -22.12 -1.29 -16.27
CA SER A 546 -23.47 -0.83 -16.58
C SER A 546 -23.91 0.30 -15.65
N PHE A 547 -23.66 0.15 -14.33
CA PHE A 547 -23.90 1.20 -13.34
C PHE A 547 -23.01 2.44 -13.58
N TYR A 548 -21.75 2.23 -13.90
CA TYR A 548 -20.82 3.31 -14.20
C TYR A 548 -21.26 4.13 -15.42
N ASN A 549 -21.72 3.47 -16.48
CA ASN A 549 -22.24 4.14 -17.67
C ASN A 549 -23.56 4.88 -17.41
N TRP A 550 -24.43 4.36 -16.55
CA TRP A 550 -25.61 5.07 -16.07
C TRP A 550 -25.22 6.33 -15.31
N PHE A 551 -24.26 6.23 -14.39
CA PHE A 551 -23.80 7.34 -13.56
C PHE A 551 -23.27 8.53 -14.38
N LYS A 552 -22.52 8.27 -15.45
CA LYS A 552 -21.94 9.32 -16.32
C LYS A 552 -22.96 10.28 -16.93
N VAL A 553 -24.24 9.96 -16.88
CA VAL A 553 -25.32 10.74 -17.49
C VAL A 553 -26.16 11.39 -16.41
N PRO A 554 -25.89 12.67 -16.01
CA PRO A 554 -26.55 13.31 -14.87
C PRO A 554 -28.07 13.26 -14.94
N ARG A 555 -28.68 13.41 -16.11
CA ARG A 555 -30.14 13.34 -16.31
C ARG A 555 -30.78 12.00 -15.95
N LEU A 556 -29.97 10.93 -15.80
CA LEU A 556 -30.46 9.60 -15.42
C LEU A 556 -30.43 9.39 -13.89
N GLN A 557 -29.92 10.31 -13.10
CA GLN A 557 -29.77 10.16 -11.63
C GLN A 557 -31.12 9.95 -10.93
N GLU A 558 -32.21 10.51 -11.46
CA GLU A 558 -33.54 10.30 -10.91
C GLU A 558 -34.13 8.89 -11.20
N VAL A 559 -33.48 8.12 -12.09
CA VAL A 559 -33.91 6.77 -12.46
C VAL A 559 -33.11 5.75 -11.69
N PRO A 560 -33.67 5.09 -10.67
CA PRO A 560 -32.94 4.08 -9.91
C PRO A 560 -32.54 2.92 -10.80
N VAL A 561 -31.37 2.34 -10.53
CA VAL A 561 -30.89 1.15 -11.23
C VAL A 561 -30.65 0.03 -10.23
N VAL A 562 -31.00 -1.19 -10.61
CA VAL A 562 -30.84 -2.38 -9.77
C VAL A 562 -30.27 -3.54 -10.57
N THR A 563 -29.52 -4.42 -9.91
CA THR A 563 -29.06 -5.66 -10.51
C THR A 563 -29.61 -6.85 -9.74
N ARG A 564 -29.88 -7.96 -10.41
CA ARG A 564 -30.27 -9.21 -9.76
C ARG A 564 -29.02 -10.03 -9.46
N GLN A 565 -28.63 -10.11 -8.20
CA GLN A 565 -27.70 -11.11 -7.72
C GLN A 565 -28.44 -12.07 -6.81
N GLY A 566 -28.50 -13.35 -7.22
CA GLY A 566 -29.05 -14.46 -6.40
C GLY A 566 -30.48 -14.87 -6.70
N LYS A 567 -30.86 -16.06 -6.19
CA LYS A 567 -32.18 -16.70 -6.33
C LYS A 567 -33.23 -16.13 -5.36
N GLY A 568 -33.02 -14.96 -4.76
CA GLY A 568 -33.96 -14.33 -3.84
C GLY A 568 -35.22 -13.82 -4.56
N ARG A 569 -36.43 -14.06 -4.01
CA ARG A 569 -37.66 -13.42 -4.45
C ARG A 569 -37.59 -11.93 -4.16
N ASP A 570 -37.49 -11.13 -5.20
CA ASP A 570 -37.54 -9.66 -5.08
C ASP A 570 -38.95 -9.24 -4.60
N ARG A 571 -39.09 -8.91 -3.35
CA ARG A 571 -40.19 -8.04 -2.90
C ARG A 571 -39.84 -6.58 -3.23
N VAL A 572 -39.93 -6.22 -4.50
CA VAL A 572 -40.09 -4.83 -4.88
C VAL A 572 -41.56 -4.50 -4.61
N SER A 573 -41.85 -3.67 -3.62
CA SER A 573 -43.21 -3.20 -3.38
C SER A 573 -43.75 -2.62 -4.68
N ASN A 574 -44.95 -3.04 -5.09
CA ASN A 574 -45.66 -2.49 -6.25
C ASN A 574 -46.07 -1.02 -5.99
N THR A 575 -45.10 -0.11 -6.08
CA THR A 575 -45.39 1.31 -6.25
C THR A 575 -45.80 1.49 -7.71
N LYS A 576 -47.03 1.90 -7.94
CA LYS A 576 -47.55 2.19 -9.27
C LYS A 576 -46.61 3.20 -9.96
N PRO A 577 -46.18 2.95 -11.21
CA PRO A 577 -45.34 3.90 -11.92
C PRO A 577 -46.11 5.22 -12.14
N VAL A 578 -45.51 6.32 -11.70
CA VAL A 578 -46.14 7.65 -11.82
C VAL A 578 -46.08 8.19 -13.25
N MET A 579 -45.22 7.64 -14.10
CA MET A 579 -45.21 7.86 -15.55
C MET A 579 -44.53 6.71 -16.32
N PRO A 580 -45.04 6.33 -17.51
CA PRO A 580 -44.33 5.40 -18.39
C PRO A 580 -43.16 6.15 -19.07
N LEU A 581 -41.94 5.82 -18.69
CA LEU A 581 -40.76 6.26 -19.43
C LEU A 581 -40.80 5.65 -20.84
N ARG A 582 -40.75 6.46 -21.89
CA ARG A 582 -40.20 6.01 -23.17
C ARG A 582 -38.82 5.45 -22.89
N ARG A 583 -38.55 4.16 -23.20
CA ARG A 583 -37.29 3.47 -22.93
C ARG A 583 -36.12 4.36 -23.34
N PRO A 584 -35.24 4.79 -22.41
CA PRO A 584 -34.05 5.50 -22.79
C PRO A 584 -33.21 4.53 -23.65
N ARG A 585 -32.92 4.92 -24.89
CA ARG A 585 -31.92 4.20 -25.70
C ARG A 585 -30.57 4.53 -25.08
N PHE A 586 -30.02 3.60 -24.30
CA PHE A 586 -28.63 3.68 -23.93
C PHE A 586 -27.80 3.62 -25.23
N PRO A 587 -26.87 4.55 -25.48
CA PRO A 587 -25.97 4.42 -26.61
C PRO A 587 -25.20 3.11 -26.43
N CYS A 588 -25.40 2.15 -27.32
CA CYS A 588 -24.49 1.04 -27.45
C CYS A 588 -23.13 1.62 -27.86
N PRO A 589 -22.02 1.29 -27.22
CA PRO A 589 -20.72 1.57 -27.78
C PRO A 589 -20.59 0.68 -29.03
N CYS A 590 -20.79 1.25 -30.20
CA CYS A 590 -20.35 0.61 -31.44
C CYS A 590 -18.81 0.46 -31.37
N PRO A 591 -18.23 -0.69 -31.71
CA PRO A 591 -16.81 -0.83 -31.90
C PRO A 591 -16.41 -0.07 -33.19
N GLY A 592 -16.13 1.23 -33.02
CA GLY A 592 -15.49 2.04 -34.06
C GLY A 592 -14.03 1.67 -34.15
N THR A 593 -13.67 1.02 -35.24
CA THR A 593 -12.31 0.93 -35.77
C THR A 593 -11.72 2.34 -35.89
N GLY A 594 -10.69 2.66 -35.12
CA GLY A 594 -10.01 3.94 -35.33
C GLY A 594 -8.97 4.25 -34.25
N SER A 595 -7.73 4.05 -34.65
CA SER A 595 -6.47 4.62 -34.08
C SER A 595 -6.26 4.56 -32.56
N ARG A 596 -5.40 3.65 -32.18
CA ARG A 596 -4.66 3.69 -30.91
C ARG A 596 -3.85 4.99 -30.82
N LYS A 597 -4.41 6.06 -30.29
CA LYS A 597 -3.62 7.15 -29.75
C LYS A 597 -3.03 6.65 -28.43
N LYS A 598 -1.71 6.44 -28.39
CA LYS A 598 -0.91 6.27 -27.20
C LYS A 598 -1.12 7.49 -26.30
N TRP A 599 -1.83 7.32 -25.21
CA TRP A 599 -1.80 8.26 -24.10
C TRP A 599 -0.55 7.93 -23.29
N GLU A 600 0.54 8.65 -23.54
CA GLU A 600 1.69 8.66 -22.63
C GLU A 600 1.26 9.38 -21.34
N MET A 601 1.12 8.59 -20.28
CA MET A 601 1.01 9.14 -18.93
C MET A 601 2.41 9.65 -18.56
N ARG A 602 2.65 10.94 -18.66
CA ARG A 602 3.81 11.59 -18.05
C ARG A 602 3.65 11.46 -16.53
N LEU A 603 4.22 10.43 -15.96
CA LEU A 603 4.56 10.40 -14.55
C LEU A 603 5.62 11.50 -14.35
N LEU A 604 5.26 12.51 -13.59
CA LEU A 604 6.17 13.55 -13.15
C LEU A 604 7.35 12.87 -12.46
N ASN A 605 8.50 12.96 -13.13
CA ASN A 605 9.77 12.57 -12.55
C ASN A 605 9.91 13.24 -11.18
N SER A 606 10.27 12.47 -10.19
CA SER A 606 10.69 12.86 -8.84
C SER A 606 12.04 13.65 -8.84
N ARG A 607 12.17 14.63 -9.74
CA ARG A 607 13.33 15.50 -9.84
C ARG A 607 13.05 16.93 -9.41
N GLN A 608 12.05 17.15 -8.57
CA GLN A 608 11.88 18.43 -7.88
C GLN A 608 11.31 18.17 -6.49
N ILE A 609 12.18 17.79 -5.58
CA ILE A 609 12.20 18.19 -4.17
C ILE A 609 13.66 18.36 -3.79
#